data_8bf6684f36f20bdbd22b296222523fa0
#
_entry.id   8bf6684f36f20bdbd22b296222523fa0
#
_cell.length_a   1.000
_cell.length_b   1.000
_cell.length_c   1.000
_cell.angle_alpha   90.00
_cell.angle_beta   90.00
_cell.angle_gamma   90.00
#
_symmetry.space_group_name_H-M   'P 1'
#
loop_
_entity.id
_entity.type
_entity.pdbx_description
1 polymer ?
#
loop_
_entity_poly.entity_id
_entity_poly.type
_entity_poly.pdbx_seq_one_letter_code
_entity_poly.pdbx_strand_id
1 'polypeptide(L)'
;MPQEAIRPEEAVRRVLPLPPERRAAALRTMLQSHPRELSRALDLLPTGGDAPSGPLQNEQAQAPAVRVGSYTLRSVLGEGGFGVVWLATQDEPLRRSVALKLLRPDRVDAVSRSRFETERRLLALLSHPALVKVFEAGETDDGRPWFSMELAQGAPITEACDAARLPVNDRMRLMADVARGIHHAHEHGLVHRDLKPSNILLAFEADQTNVKVIDFGVAHATFQPSDPDEKAGAVIGTPDYLAPELLRVRVNGPDVRSDIYALGAVLRRLAVGSDLGDRRSGVLSALDALDPSTQRQVAEERHETVASLRHRVEGDLDAIVSHCLADDPRHRYASALELAQDLDRLRHGEPVAARGRSLAYIGVNMAKRHASTIASALLIMLIAMLGTGWALHERALAMRARDEAEQHARNVQQANAYIVELLDEIINAPGLPQRSSVEILTEASRLAGLRLSDDPAQEARVRAALGQLWISVKQPETACQEFVRAETLFESLDMQQPLADARIAHAAALRKTGQFSDAVKTATLAVQQAAKESPSDPDDQARALIELARDAMGANDQEAAKAALSKAAKLLRSAPGNVRTLQSDLESARAQLGPVHPTTPPQASSPAP
;
A
#
# COMPACT_ATOMS: atom_id res chain seq x y z
N MET A 1 31.07 -27.24 -31.51
CA MET A 1 30.34 -28.42 -31.96
C MET A 1 29.12 -27.92 -32.70
N PRO A 2 28.79 -28.39 -33.94
CA PRO A 2 27.57 -27.96 -34.63
C PRO A 2 26.40 -28.50 -33.82
N GLN A 3 25.48 -27.61 -33.42
CA GLN A 3 24.18 -27.98 -32.85
C GLN A 3 23.45 -28.87 -33.87
N GLU A 4 23.09 -30.08 -33.49
CA GLU A 4 22.25 -30.95 -34.29
C GLU A 4 20.94 -30.19 -34.61
N ALA A 5 20.65 -30.05 -35.88
CA ALA A 5 19.45 -29.37 -36.34
C ALA A 5 18.23 -30.17 -35.85
N ILE A 6 17.41 -29.56 -35.04
CA ILE A 6 16.13 -30.15 -34.55
C ILE A 6 15.29 -30.43 -35.81
N ARG A 7 14.81 -31.67 -35.98
CA ARG A 7 13.95 -32.03 -37.11
C ARG A 7 12.61 -31.30 -37.06
N PRO A 8 12.05 -30.84 -38.18
CA PRO A 8 10.78 -30.10 -38.19
C PRO A 8 9.65 -30.77 -37.42
N GLU A 9 9.53 -32.11 -37.55
CA GLU A 9 8.49 -32.90 -36.88
C GLU A 9 8.67 -32.89 -35.35
N GLU A 10 9.90 -32.91 -34.90
CA GLU A 10 10.23 -32.84 -33.46
C GLU A 10 9.96 -31.45 -32.90
N ALA A 11 10.29 -30.40 -33.64
CA ALA A 11 9.98 -29.02 -33.28
C ALA A 11 8.46 -28.79 -33.19
N VAL A 12 7.68 -29.31 -34.16
CA VAL A 12 6.22 -29.24 -34.14
C VAL A 12 5.66 -30.01 -32.94
N ARG A 13 6.17 -31.20 -32.66
CA ARG A 13 5.73 -32.00 -31.49
C ARG A 13 5.95 -31.23 -30.17
N ARG A 14 7.02 -30.46 -30.05
CA ARG A 14 7.32 -29.65 -28.86
C ARG A 14 6.39 -28.45 -28.68
N VAL A 15 5.83 -27.89 -29.76
CA VAL A 15 4.93 -26.74 -29.69
C VAL A 15 3.44 -27.12 -29.74
N LEU A 16 3.09 -28.34 -30.08
CA LEU A 16 1.70 -28.81 -30.09
C LEU A 16 0.96 -28.62 -28.76
N PRO A 17 1.60 -28.77 -27.58
CA PRO A 17 0.95 -28.49 -26.29
C PRO A 17 0.60 -27.03 -26.06
N LEU A 18 1.18 -26.10 -26.84
CA LEU A 18 0.92 -24.67 -26.72
C LEU A 18 -0.44 -24.28 -27.32
N PRO A 19 -1.07 -23.20 -26.83
CA PRO A 19 -2.22 -22.61 -27.49
C PRO A 19 -1.95 -22.31 -28.96
N PRO A 20 -2.91 -22.52 -29.87
CA PRO A 20 -2.72 -22.41 -31.32
C PRO A 20 -2.06 -21.11 -31.75
N GLU A 21 -2.43 -19.98 -31.15
CA GLU A 21 -1.88 -18.65 -31.42
C GLU A 21 -0.40 -18.49 -31.07
N ARG A 22 0.13 -19.33 -30.18
CA ARG A 22 1.53 -19.28 -29.72
C ARG A 22 2.44 -20.27 -30.44
N ARG A 23 1.89 -21.28 -31.11
CA ARG A 23 2.66 -22.36 -31.78
C ARG A 23 3.62 -21.83 -32.84
N ALA A 24 3.13 -20.97 -33.72
CA ALA A 24 3.93 -20.39 -34.78
C ALA A 24 5.06 -19.48 -34.25
N ALA A 25 4.81 -18.72 -33.20
CA ALA A 25 5.82 -17.88 -32.56
C ALA A 25 6.91 -18.73 -31.89
N ALA A 26 6.53 -19.80 -31.20
CA ALA A 26 7.45 -20.72 -30.55
C ALA A 26 8.34 -21.45 -31.57
N LEU A 27 7.78 -21.92 -32.70
CA LEU A 27 8.56 -22.52 -33.80
C LEU A 27 9.57 -21.53 -34.40
N ARG A 28 9.18 -20.26 -34.60
CA ARG A 28 10.11 -19.22 -35.09
C ARG A 28 11.28 -19.02 -34.15
N THR A 29 11.03 -19.05 -32.85
CA THR A 29 12.09 -18.91 -31.83
C THR A 29 13.00 -20.14 -31.80
N MET A 30 12.43 -21.35 -31.84
CA MET A 30 13.18 -22.61 -31.77
C MET A 30 14.05 -22.87 -33.02
N LEU A 31 13.57 -22.49 -34.19
CA LEU A 31 14.24 -22.74 -35.48
C LEU A 31 14.80 -21.47 -36.13
N GLN A 32 15.07 -20.42 -35.34
CA GLN A 32 15.54 -19.12 -35.79
C GLN A 32 16.81 -19.20 -36.67
N SER A 33 17.70 -20.13 -36.36
CA SER A 33 18.96 -20.36 -37.12
C SER A 33 18.79 -21.30 -38.30
N HIS A 34 17.60 -21.88 -38.53
CA HIS A 34 17.36 -22.92 -39.55
C HIS A 34 16.10 -22.60 -40.38
N PRO A 35 16.16 -21.61 -41.29
CA PRO A 35 14.96 -21.10 -41.98
C PRO A 35 14.25 -22.12 -42.87
N ARG A 36 14.97 -23.13 -43.41
CA ARG A 36 14.34 -24.21 -44.22
C ARG A 36 13.52 -25.18 -43.35
N GLU A 37 14.05 -25.52 -42.19
CA GLU A 37 13.37 -26.36 -41.17
C GLU A 37 12.19 -25.62 -40.55
N LEU A 38 12.30 -24.31 -40.33
CA LEU A 38 11.20 -23.48 -39.86
C LEU A 38 10.02 -23.45 -40.83
N SER A 39 10.30 -23.27 -42.13
CA SER A 39 9.24 -23.30 -43.16
C SER A 39 8.48 -24.63 -43.14
N ARG A 40 9.19 -25.76 -43.10
CA ARG A 40 8.59 -27.11 -43.03
C ARG A 40 7.83 -27.33 -41.72
N ALA A 41 8.35 -26.83 -40.62
CA ALA A 41 7.67 -26.95 -39.32
C ALA A 41 6.37 -26.12 -39.25
N LEU A 42 6.38 -24.93 -39.88
CA LEU A 42 5.18 -24.08 -39.98
C LEU A 42 4.09 -24.73 -40.85
N ASP A 43 4.49 -25.38 -41.95
CA ASP A 43 3.58 -26.12 -42.84
C ASP A 43 2.96 -27.38 -42.18
N LEU A 44 3.62 -27.91 -41.15
CA LEU A 44 3.16 -29.07 -40.37
C LEU A 44 2.26 -28.65 -39.19
N LEU A 45 2.10 -27.36 -38.89
CA LEU A 45 1.17 -26.91 -37.85
C LEU A 45 -0.28 -27.11 -38.33
N PRO A 46 -1.17 -27.63 -37.50
CA PRO A 46 -2.60 -27.66 -37.78
C PRO A 46 -3.12 -26.23 -37.95
N THR A 47 -3.57 -25.87 -39.14
CA THR A 47 -4.29 -24.61 -39.41
C THR A 47 -5.65 -24.69 -38.74
N GLY A 48 -5.92 -23.72 -37.84
CA GLY A 48 -7.05 -23.74 -36.93
C GLY A 48 -8.40 -24.00 -37.57
N GLY A 49 -9.17 -24.83 -36.92
CA GLY A 49 -10.60 -24.96 -37.11
C GLY A 49 -11.16 -26.33 -37.44
N ASP A 50 -10.38 -27.25 -37.92
CA ASP A 50 -10.87 -28.60 -38.21
C ASP A 50 -10.11 -29.66 -37.39
N ALA A 51 -10.81 -30.28 -36.46
CA ALA A 51 -10.40 -31.60 -36.02
C ALA A 51 -10.33 -32.46 -37.27
N PRO A 52 -9.26 -33.20 -37.56
CA PRO A 52 -9.19 -34.03 -38.73
C PRO A 52 -10.21 -35.18 -38.63
N SER A 53 -11.38 -34.96 -39.21
CA SER A 53 -12.34 -35.99 -39.56
C SER A 53 -11.93 -36.52 -40.94
N GLY A 54 -10.80 -37.19 -41.01
CA GLY A 54 -10.38 -37.86 -42.20
C GLY A 54 -9.27 -38.86 -41.90
N PRO A 55 -9.34 -40.06 -42.41
CA PRO A 55 -8.28 -41.05 -42.19
C PRO A 55 -7.02 -40.57 -42.89
N LEU A 56 -5.94 -40.36 -42.11
CA LEU A 56 -4.60 -40.32 -42.65
C LEU A 56 -4.34 -41.68 -43.33
N GLN A 57 -4.57 -41.73 -44.64
CA GLN A 57 -4.10 -42.83 -45.48
C GLN A 57 -2.57 -42.71 -45.56
N ASN A 58 -1.90 -43.31 -44.59
CA ASN A 58 -0.52 -43.70 -44.74
C ASN A 58 -0.53 -45.13 -45.20
N GLU A 59 -0.36 -45.35 -46.52
CA GLU A 59 0.03 -46.63 -47.10
C GLU A 59 1.44 -46.98 -46.59
N GLN A 60 1.56 -47.39 -45.35
CA GLN A 60 2.62 -48.26 -44.86
C GLN A 60 2.00 -49.57 -44.48
N ALA A 61 2.52 -50.63 -45.05
CA ALA A 61 2.10 -52.00 -44.93
C ALA A 61 1.48 -52.29 -43.56
N GLN A 62 0.17 -52.57 -43.51
CA GLN A 62 -0.57 -52.98 -42.33
C GLN A 62 0.01 -54.32 -41.86
N ALA A 63 0.94 -54.27 -40.92
CA ALA A 63 1.09 -55.41 -40.02
C ALA A 63 -0.28 -55.65 -39.36
N PRO A 64 -0.72 -56.91 -39.16
CA PRO A 64 -2.03 -57.22 -38.60
C PRO A 64 -2.20 -56.43 -37.30
N ALA A 65 -3.28 -55.64 -37.20
CA ALA A 65 -3.56 -54.82 -36.04
C ALA A 65 -3.62 -55.72 -34.81
N VAL A 66 -2.64 -55.61 -33.91
CA VAL A 66 -2.59 -56.43 -32.69
C VAL A 66 -3.73 -55.99 -31.79
N ARG A 67 -4.65 -56.86 -31.49
CA ARG A 67 -5.77 -56.63 -30.57
C ARG A 67 -5.46 -57.20 -29.19
N VAL A 68 -5.85 -56.47 -28.19
CA VAL A 68 -5.74 -56.84 -26.76
C VAL A 68 -7.10 -56.56 -26.12
N GLY A 69 -7.88 -57.58 -25.88
CA GLY A 69 -9.27 -57.43 -25.45
C GLY A 69 -10.10 -56.60 -26.44
N SER A 70 -10.78 -55.57 -25.96
CA SER A 70 -11.59 -54.63 -26.74
C SER A 70 -10.74 -53.52 -27.42
N TYR A 71 -9.42 -53.59 -27.30
CA TYR A 71 -8.49 -52.51 -27.73
C TYR A 71 -7.69 -52.93 -28.96
N THR A 72 -7.52 -51.99 -29.89
CA THR A 72 -6.62 -52.11 -31.03
C THR A 72 -5.38 -51.29 -30.79
N LEU A 73 -4.20 -51.91 -30.68
CA LEU A 73 -2.91 -51.25 -30.50
C LEU A 73 -2.54 -50.47 -31.77
N ARG A 74 -2.04 -49.22 -31.59
CA ARG A 74 -1.69 -48.29 -32.69
C ARG A 74 -0.20 -48.02 -32.77
N SER A 75 0.37 -47.44 -31.71
CA SER A 75 1.79 -47.09 -31.64
C SER A 75 2.29 -47.20 -30.20
N VAL A 76 3.58 -47.42 -30.03
CA VAL A 76 4.23 -47.36 -28.72
C VAL A 76 4.34 -45.94 -28.27
N LEU A 77 3.87 -45.63 -27.05
CA LEU A 77 4.01 -44.35 -26.37
C LEU A 77 5.28 -44.30 -25.52
N GLY A 78 5.65 -45.44 -24.92
CA GLY A 78 6.86 -45.53 -24.08
C GLY A 78 7.16 -46.99 -23.69
N GLU A 79 8.44 -47.26 -23.42
CA GLU A 79 8.89 -48.54 -22.91
C GLU A 79 9.55 -48.34 -21.56
N GLY A 80 9.16 -49.15 -20.60
CA GLY A 80 9.73 -49.18 -19.26
C GLY A 80 10.29 -50.55 -18.88
N GLY A 81 10.91 -50.65 -17.71
CA GLY A 81 11.55 -51.87 -17.23
C GLY A 81 10.59 -53.06 -17.09
N PHE A 82 9.30 -52.82 -16.88
CA PHE A 82 8.29 -53.86 -16.62
C PHE A 82 7.20 -53.99 -17.70
N GLY A 83 7.02 -52.98 -18.54
CA GLY A 83 5.96 -52.97 -19.53
C GLY A 83 6.15 -52.01 -20.66
N VAL A 84 5.34 -52.19 -21.70
CA VAL A 84 5.25 -51.27 -22.84
C VAL A 84 3.90 -50.57 -22.78
N VAL A 85 3.91 -49.25 -22.92
CA VAL A 85 2.71 -48.41 -22.97
C VAL A 85 2.37 -48.14 -24.45
N TRP A 86 1.20 -48.52 -24.85
CA TRP A 86 0.69 -48.39 -26.22
C TRP A 86 -0.38 -47.31 -26.29
N LEU A 87 -0.39 -46.52 -27.35
CA LEU A 87 -1.59 -45.86 -27.81
C LEU A 87 -2.52 -46.91 -28.35
N ALA A 88 -3.73 -47.04 -27.82
CA ALA A 88 -4.72 -47.97 -28.26
C ALA A 88 -6.07 -47.28 -28.50
N THR A 89 -6.87 -47.85 -29.41
CA THR A 89 -8.23 -47.41 -29.66
C THR A 89 -9.20 -48.48 -29.12
N GLN A 90 -10.10 -48.08 -28.25
CA GLN A 90 -11.26 -48.87 -27.86
C GLN A 90 -12.37 -48.60 -28.88
N ASP A 91 -12.89 -49.64 -29.52
CA ASP A 91 -13.94 -49.48 -30.52
C ASP A 91 -15.34 -49.59 -29.89
N GLU A 92 -15.51 -50.46 -28.87
CA GLU A 92 -16.76 -50.69 -28.15
C GLU A 92 -16.55 -50.58 -26.63
N PRO A 93 -17.55 -50.15 -25.81
CA PRO A 93 -18.88 -49.66 -26.21
C PRO A 93 -18.86 -48.21 -26.75
N LEU A 94 -17.78 -47.46 -26.53
CA LEU A 94 -17.58 -46.08 -27.00
C LEU A 94 -16.20 -45.97 -27.64
N ARG A 95 -16.15 -45.40 -28.83
CA ARG A 95 -14.89 -45.16 -29.52
C ARG A 95 -14.07 -44.08 -28.79
N ARG A 96 -12.91 -44.47 -28.26
CA ARG A 96 -11.97 -43.57 -27.58
C ARG A 96 -10.53 -44.03 -27.72
N SER A 97 -9.60 -43.09 -27.65
CA SER A 97 -8.17 -43.37 -27.53
C SER A 97 -7.79 -43.51 -26.04
N VAL A 98 -6.98 -44.52 -25.76
CA VAL A 98 -6.50 -44.81 -24.39
C VAL A 98 -5.01 -45.12 -24.42
N ALA A 99 -4.35 -45.00 -23.28
CA ALA A 99 -3.04 -45.58 -23.05
C ALA A 99 -3.25 -47.02 -22.50
N LEU A 100 -2.59 -47.99 -23.09
CA LEU A 100 -2.68 -49.39 -22.66
C LEU A 100 -1.28 -49.87 -22.25
N LYS A 101 -1.12 -50.21 -20.98
CA LYS A 101 0.13 -50.75 -20.43
C LYS A 101 0.05 -52.27 -20.45
N LEU A 102 1.01 -52.89 -21.12
CA LEU A 102 1.12 -54.32 -21.31
C LEU A 102 2.44 -54.84 -20.72
N LEU A 103 2.40 -55.91 -19.91
CA LEU A 103 3.61 -56.52 -19.36
C LEU A 103 4.48 -57.09 -20.50
N ARG A 104 5.81 -56.89 -20.38
CA ARG A 104 6.78 -57.41 -21.37
C ARG A 104 6.83 -58.93 -21.38
N PRO A 105 7.01 -59.55 -22.58
CA PRO A 105 7.07 -61.02 -22.69
C PRO A 105 8.20 -61.66 -21.87
N ASP A 106 9.33 -60.97 -21.75
CA ASP A 106 10.52 -61.41 -21.00
C ASP A 106 10.39 -61.23 -19.47
N ARG A 107 9.24 -60.69 -18.98
CA ARG A 107 8.95 -60.40 -17.57
C ARG A 107 7.67 -61.11 -17.08
N VAL A 108 7.26 -62.21 -17.68
CA VAL A 108 6.05 -62.99 -17.29
C VAL A 108 6.36 -63.96 -16.14
N ASP A 109 7.27 -63.60 -15.24
CA ASP A 109 7.50 -64.33 -13.99
C ASP A 109 6.45 -63.98 -12.91
N ALA A 110 6.29 -64.89 -11.93
CA ALA A 110 5.28 -64.73 -10.88
C ALA A 110 5.44 -63.46 -10.05
N VAL A 111 6.66 -62.98 -9.86
CA VAL A 111 6.96 -61.78 -9.08
C VAL A 111 6.57 -60.51 -9.86
N SER A 112 6.98 -60.42 -11.12
CA SER A 112 6.63 -59.30 -12.02
C SER A 112 5.12 -59.22 -12.25
N ARG A 113 4.45 -60.35 -12.41
CA ARG A 113 2.98 -60.44 -12.54
C ARG A 113 2.28 -59.94 -11.28
N SER A 114 2.69 -60.42 -10.09
CA SER A 114 2.13 -59.95 -8.80
C SER A 114 2.29 -58.45 -8.59
N ARG A 115 3.46 -57.88 -8.97
CA ARG A 115 3.73 -56.43 -8.92
C ARG A 115 2.81 -55.66 -9.84
N PHE A 116 2.66 -56.10 -11.09
CA PHE A 116 1.80 -55.45 -12.06
C PHE A 116 0.32 -55.47 -11.63
N GLU A 117 -0.16 -56.60 -11.07
CA GLU A 117 -1.50 -56.70 -10.52
C GLU A 117 -1.71 -55.78 -9.30
N THR A 118 -0.71 -55.66 -8.45
CA THR A 118 -0.78 -54.74 -7.29
C THR A 118 -0.83 -53.29 -7.75
N GLU A 119 -0.01 -52.88 -8.71
CA GLU A 119 -0.07 -51.57 -9.35
C GLU A 119 -1.46 -51.27 -9.88
N ARG A 120 -2.00 -52.18 -10.68
CA ARG A 120 -3.32 -52.07 -11.25
C ARG A 120 -4.42 -51.88 -10.19
N ARG A 121 -4.41 -52.68 -9.12
CA ARG A 121 -5.42 -52.61 -8.05
C ARG A 121 -5.39 -51.29 -7.32
N LEU A 122 -4.20 -50.78 -7.00
CA LEU A 122 -4.02 -49.54 -6.29
C LEU A 122 -4.39 -48.35 -7.17
N LEU A 123 -3.96 -48.35 -8.44
CA LEU A 123 -4.31 -47.29 -9.39
C LEU A 123 -5.81 -47.19 -9.65
N ALA A 124 -6.53 -48.34 -9.64
CA ALA A 124 -7.97 -48.36 -9.84
C ALA A 124 -8.77 -47.68 -8.70
N LEU A 125 -8.17 -47.52 -7.52
CA LEU A 125 -8.78 -46.81 -6.38
C LEU A 125 -8.62 -45.28 -6.46
N LEU A 126 -7.71 -44.80 -7.32
CA LEU A 126 -7.38 -43.37 -7.39
C LEU A 126 -8.38 -42.62 -8.28
N SER A 127 -8.90 -41.51 -7.73
CA SER A 127 -9.77 -40.58 -8.47
C SER A 127 -9.42 -39.16 -8.13
N HIS A 128 -8.45 -38.57 -8.85
CA HIS A 128 -8.00 -37.19 -8.66
C HIS A 128 -7.71 -36.53 -10.03
N PRO A 129 -8.06 -35.25 -10.25
CA PRO A 129 -7.83 -34.56 -11.52
C PRO A 129 -6.39 -34.63 -12.04
N ALA A 130 -5.42 -34.55 -11.16
CA ALA A 130 -3.99 -34.58 -11.49
C ALA A 130 -3.42 -36.00 -11.68
N LEU A 131 -4.22 -37.05 -11.56
CA LEU A 131 -3.78 -38.44 -11.76
C LEU A 131 -4.46 -39.05 -12.96
N VAL A 132 -3.77 -39.94 -13.66
CA VAL A 132 -4.39 -40.74 -14.74
C VAL A 132 -5.38 -41.73 -14.16
N LYS A 133 -6.55 -41.89 -14.82
CA LYS A 133 -7.60 -42.79 -14.40
C LYS A 133 -7.45 -44.13 -15.10
N VAL A 134 -7.46 -45.26 -14.37
CA VAL A 134 -7.54 -46.62 -14.92
C VAL A 134 -8.97 -46.91 -15.31
N PHE A 135 -9.18 -47.49 -16.49
CA PHE A 135 -10.50 -47.82 -17.02
C PHE A 135 -10.82 -49.31 -16.90
N GLU A 136 -9.93 -50.16 -17.42
CA GLU A 136 -10.17 -51.59 -17.54
C GLU A 136 -8.84 -52.35 -17.43
N ALA A 137 -8.92 -53.61 -17.11
CA ALA A 137 -7.75 -54.47 -17.05
C ALA A 137 -8.12 -55.92 -17.41
N GLY A 138 -7.13 -56.63 -17.91
CA GLY A 138 -7.34 -58.02 -18.36
C GLY A 138 -6.03 -58.75 -18.59
N GLU A 139 -6.12 -59.87 -19.27
CA GLU A 139 -4.99 -60.66 -19.73
C GLU A 139 -5.13 -60.91 -21.25
N THR A 140 -4.00 -60.99 -21.92
CA THR A 140 -3.91 -61.39 -23.33
C THR A 140 -4.06 -62.90 -23.45
N ASP A 141 -4.29 -63.43 -24.66
CA ASP A 141 -4.42 -64.89 -24.93
C ASP A 141 -3.13 -65.65 -24.56
N ASP A 142 -1.98 -64.97 -24.59
CA ASP A 142 -0.69 -65.52 -24.16
C ASP A 142 -0.41 -65.28 -22.66
N GLY A 143 -1.42 -64.86 -21.89
CA GLY A 143 -1.38 -64.77 -20.43
C GLY A 143 -0.63 -63.54 -19.89
N ARG A 144 -0.39 -62.49 -20.69
CA ARG A 144 0.23 -61.25 -20.21
C ARG A 144 -0.82 -60.31 -19.64
N PRO A 145 -0.66 -59.83 -18.42
CA PRO A 145 -1.56 -58.86 -17.85
C PRO A 145 -1.41 -57.49 -18.52
N TRP A 146 -2.52 -56.80 -18.69
CA TRP A 146 -2.62 -55.45 -19.21
C TRP A 146 -3.64 -54.61 -18.43
N PHE A 147 -3.53 -53.29 -18.51
CA PHE A 147 -4.60 -52.38 -18.12
C PHE A 147 -4.63 -51.15 -19.04
N SER A 148 -5.84 -50.65 -19.26
CA SER A 148 -6.09 -49.43 -20.01
C SER A 148 -6.32 -48.27 -19.06
N MET A 149 -5.84 -47.11 -19.45
CA MET A 149 -5.92 -45.88 -18.67
C MET A 149 -6.15 -44.64 -19.54
N GLU A 150 -6.51 -43.57 -18.94
CA GLU A 150 -6.65 -42.27 -19.56
C GLU A 150 -5.39 -41.93 -20.38
N LEU A 151 -5.61 -41.55 -21.65
CA LEU A 151 -4.52 -41.04 -22.48
C LEU A 151 -4.22 -39.63 -22.07
N ALA A 152 -3.22 -39.46 -21.22
CA ALA A 152 -2.74 -38.15 -20.83
C ALA A 152 -2.09 -37.44 -22.02
N GLN A 153 -2.61 -36.28 -22.38
CA GLN A 153 -2.06 -35.43 -23.44
C GLN A 153 -1.09 -34.41 -22.82
N GLY A 154 -0.20 -33.89 -23.66
CA GLY A 154 0.72 -32.84 -23.25
C GLY A 154 2.18 -33.23 -23.40
N ALA A 155 3.06 -32.33 -22.94
CA ALA A 155 4.49 -32.54 -22.86
C ALA A 155 4.95 -32.59 -21.39
N PRO A 156 6.18 -33.08 -21.11
CA PRO A 156 6.78 -33.01 -19.79
C PRO A 156 6.65 -31.62 -19.18
N ILE A 157 6.28 -31.54 -17.91
CA ILE A 157 5.91 -30.28 -17.25
C ILE A 157 6.99 -29.18 -17.39
N THR A 158 8.26 -29.53 -17.34
CA THR A 158 9.36 -28.57 -17.51
C THR A 158 9.40 -28.02 -18.93
N GLU A 159 9.33 -28.90 -19.94
CA GLU A 159 9.34 -28.50 -21.34
C GLU A 159 8.13 -27.65 -21.71
N ALA A 160 6.94 -28.06 -21.26
CA ALA A 160 5.71 -27.33 -21.50
C ALA A 160 5.71 -25.95 -20.84
N CYS A 161 6.19 -25.86 -19.59
CA CYS A 161 6.31 -24.58 -18.87
C CYS A 161 7.33 -23.64 -19.53
N ASP A 162 8.47 -24.17 -20.01
CA ASP A 162 9.50 -23.36 -20.63
C ASP A 162 9.07 -22.90 -22.03
N ALA A 163 8.46 -23.79 -22.83
CA ALA A 163 7.91 -23.44 -24.15
C ALA A 163 6.79 -22.39 -24.06
N ALA A 164 5.93 -22.47 -23.05
CA ALA A 164 4.88 -21.50 -22.79
C ALA A 164 5.37 -20.25 -22.04
N ARG A 165 6.62 -20.23 -21.63
CA ARG A 165 7.23 -19.16 -20.79
C ARG A 165 6.38 -18.83 -19.56
N LEU A 166 5.92 -19.86 -18.84
CA LEU A 166 5.08 -19.65 -17.67
C LEU A 166 5.84 -18.95 -16.55
N PRO A 167 5.26 -17.91 -15.92
CA PRO A 167 5.82 -17.28 -14.72
C PRO A 167 6.01 -18.27 -13.58
N VAL A 168 6.93 -17.98 -12.65
CA VAL A 168 7.20 -18.84 -11.48
C VAL A 168 5.93 -19.16 -10.69
N ASN A 169 5.05 -18.17 -10.47
CA ASN A 169 3.80 -18.36 -9.73
C ASN A 169 2.88 -19.40 -10.36
N ASP A 170 2.79 -19.45 -11.70
CA ASP A 170 1.96 -20.43 -12.40
C ASP A 170 2.57 -21.82 -12.33
N ARG A 171 3.91 -21.93 -12.41
CA ARG A 171 4.63 -23.19 -12.18
C ARG A 171 4.41 -23.72 -10.77
N MET A 172 4.39 -22.83 -9.75
CA MET A 172 4.09 -23.23 -8.36
C MET A 172 2.65 -23.71 -8.20
N ARG A 173 1.68 -23.09 -8.90
CA ARG A 173 0.29 -23.56 -8.92
C ARG A 173 0.18 -24.97 -9.45
N LEU A 174 0.80 -25.24 -10.61
CA LEU A 174 0.79 -26.59 -11.21
C LEU A 174 1.41 -27.63 -10.27
N MET A 175 2.51 -27.26 -9.61
CA MET A 175 3.14 -28.18 -8.64
C MET A 175 2.31 -28.39 -7.37
N ALA A 176 1.53 -27.40 -6.94
CA ALA A 176 0.57 -27.60 -5.85
C ALA A 176 -0.51 -28.61 -6.25
N ASP A 177 -0.99 -28.55 -7.50
CA ASP A 177 -1.98 -29.53 -8.02
C ASP A 177 -1.37 -30.93 -8.13
N VAL A 178 -0.12 -31.05 -8.60
CA VAL A 178 0.63 -32.32 -8.58
C VAL A 178 0.77 -32.86 -7.16
N ALA A 179 1.19 -32.01 -6.21
CA ALA A 179 1.38 -32.42 -4.82
C ALA A 179 0.07 -32.91 -4.16
N ARG A 180 -1.08 -32.30 -4.49
CA ARG A 180 -2.40 -32.79 -4.05
C ARG A 180 -2.73 -34.16 -4.65
N GLY A 181 -2.44 -34.37 -5.94
CA GLY A 181 -2.57 -35.66 -6.57
C GLY A 181 -1.74 -36.77 -5.91
N ILE A 182 -0.47 -36.46 -5.63
CA ILE A 182 0.43 -37.36 -4.94
C ILE A 182 -0.05 -37.64 -3.50
N HIS A 183 -0.53 -36.61 -2.80
CA HIS A 183 -1.13 -36.79 -1.47
C HIS A 183 -2.32 -37.76 -1.51
N HIS A 184 -3.21 -37.59 -2.49
CA HIS A 184 -4.35 -38.52 -2.68
C HIS A 184 -3.88 -39.97 -2.88
N ALA A 185 -2.81 -40.20 -3.65
CA ALA A 185 -2.23 -41.54 -3.79
C ALA A 185 -1.65 -42.05 -2.45
N HIS A 186 -0.97 -41.19 -1.69
CA HIS A 186 -0.43 -41.54 -0.37
C HIS A 186 -1.51 -41.96 0.64
N GLU A 187 -2.67 -41.29 0.65
CA GLU A 187 -3.83 -41.67 1.47
C GLU A 187 -4.36 -43.06 1.15
N HIS A 188 -4.18 -43.56 -0.08
CA HIS A 188 -4.53 -44.92 -0.51
C HIS A 188 -3.36 -45.92 -0.36
N GLY A 189 -2.29 -45.51 0.33
CA GLY A 189 -1.12 -46.37 0.58
C GLY A 189 -0.19 -46.53 -0.63
N LEU A 190 -0.33 -45.71 -1.68
CA LEU A 190 0.47 -45.78 -2.88
C LEU A 190 1.54 -44.69 -2.91
N VAL A 191 2.82 -45.05 -2.90
CA VAL A 191 3.98 -44.16 -3.06
C VAL A 191 4.46 -44.26 -4.52
N HIS A 192 4.72 -43.10 -5.16
CA HIS A 192 5.03 -43.05 -6.60
C HIS A 192 6.45 -43.57 -6.93
N ARG A 193 7.48 -43.15 -6.18
CA ARG A 193 8.89 -43.60 -6.24
C ARG A 193 9.70 -43.26 -7.49
N ASP A 194 9.11 -42.84 -8.57
CA ASP A 194 9.78 -42.43 -9.81
C ASP A 194 9.21 -41.08 -10.31
N LEU A 195 9.00 -40.10 -9.36
CA LEU A 195 8.59 -38.77 -9.72
C LEU A 195 9.74 -38.02 -10.39
N LYS A 196 9.49 -37.59 -11.62
CA LYS A 196 10.41 -36.80 -12.46
C LYS A 196 9.60 -35.99 -13.48
N PRO A 197 10.18 -34.98 -14.12
CA PRO A 197 9.46 -34.15 -15.08
C PRO A 197 8.76 -34.93 -16.20
N SER A 198 9.36 -36.01 -16.73
CA SER A 198 8.77 -36.83 -17.79
C SER A 198 7.52 -37.60 -17.36
N ASN A 199 7.35 -37.81 -16.05
CA ASN A 199 6.18 -38.49 -15.49
C ASN A 199 5.07 -37.50 -15.04
N ILE A 200 5.22 -36.22 -15.34
CA ILE A 200 4.25 -35.17 -15.07
C ILE A 200 3.98 -34.47 -16.39
N LEU A 201 2.85 -34.72 -17.01
CA LEU A 201 2.46 -34.14 -18.29
C LEU A 201 1.62 -32.89 -18.07
N LEU A 202 1.85 -31.86 -18.87
CA LEU A 202 1.08 -30.62 -18.89
C LEU A 202 0.50 -30.41 -20.28
N ALA A 203 -0.82 -30.28 -20.34
CA ALA A 203 -1.57 -29.89 -21.53
C ALA A 203 -2.22 -28.51 -21.33
N PHE A 204 -2.37 -27.77 -22.44
CA PHE A 204 -3.09 -26.50 -22.48
C PHE A 204 -4.41 -26.75 -23.25
N GLU A 205 -5.55 -26.67 -22.57
CA GLU A 205 -6.88 -26.86 -23.11
C GLU A 205 -7.66 -25.54 -23.01
N ALA A 206 -7.97 -24.93 -24.16
CA ALA A 206 -8.70 -23.66 -24.24
C ALA A 206 -8.24 -22.61 -23.20
N ASP A 207 -8.93 -22.52 -22.06
CA ASP A 207 -8.61 -21.58 -20.97
C ASP A 207 -8.03 -22.26 -19.70
N GLN A 208 -7.76 -23.57 -19.75
CA GLN A 208 -7.31 -24.33 -18.58
C GLN A 208 -6.00 -25.07 -18.86
N THR A 209 -5.18 -25.14 -17.83
CA THR A 209 -3.99 -26.00 -17.82
C THR A 209 -4.34 -27.28 -17.09
N ASN A 210 -4.11 -28.41 -17.75
CA ASN A 210 -4.38 -29.74 -17.21
C ASN A 210 -3.06 -30.46 -16.95
N VAL A 211 -2.77 -30.77 -15.68
CA VAL A 211 -1.58 -31.52 -15.27
C VAL A 211 -1.98 -32.96 -14.94
N LYS A 212 -1.19 -33.92 -15.43
CA LYS A 212 -1.41 -35.35 -15.17
C LYS A 212 -0.12 -36.03 -14.76
N VAL A 213 -0.16 -36.72 -13.62
CA VAL A 213 0.92 -37.63 -13.19
C VAL A 213 0.65 -38.99 -13.79
N ILE A 214 1.67 -39.54 -14.44
CA ILE A 214 1.66 -40.85 -15.11
C ILE A 214 2.71 -41.75 -14.46
N ASP A 215 2.61 -43.07 -14.73
CA ASP A 215 3.61 -44.08 -14.40
C ASP A 215 4.03 -44.13 -12.93
N PHE A 216 3.11 -44.58 -12.05
CA PHE A 216 3.48 -44.94 -10.68
C PHE A 216 4.45 -46.12 -10.68
N GLY A 217 5.66 -45.86 -10.13
CA GLY A 217 6.74 -46.86 -10.09
C GLY A 217 6.52 -47.97 -9.06
N VAL A 218 5.33 -48.54 -8.97
CA VAL A 218 4.98 -49.64 -8.03
C VAL A 218 5.86 -50.87 -8.23
N ALA A 219 6.39 -51.02 -9.44
CA ALA A 219 7.37 -52.07 -9.76
C ALA A 219 8.65 -51.98 -8.91
N HIS A 220 8.96 -50.80 -8.37
CA HIS A 220 10.11 -50.60 -7.43
C HIS A 220 9.74 -50.90 -5.97
N ALA A 221 8.48 -51.27 -5.68
CA ALA A 221 7.93 -51.40 -4.33
C ALA A 221 8.46 -52.59 -3.53
N THR A 222 9.09 -53.56 -4.17
CA THR A 222 9.54 -54.77 -3.49
C THR A 222 10.95 -55.17 -3.92
N PHE A 223 11.92 -54.29 -3.67
CA PHE A 223 13.29 -54.73 -3.58
C PHE A 223 13.50 -55.43 -2.21
N GLN A 224 13.00 -56.63 -2.05
CA GLN A 224 13.66 -57.64 -1.23
C GLN A 224 14.67 -58.30 -2.15
N PRO A 225 15.96 -58.30 -1.86
CA PRO A 225 16.94 -59.10 -2.58
C PRO A 225 16.60 -60.58 -2.31
N SER A 226 15.84 -61.19 -3.25
CA SER A 226 15.57 -62.61 -3.17
C SER A 226 16.69 -63.46 -3.77
N ASP A 227 17.73 -62.78 -4.28
CA ASP A 227 18.88 -63.47 -4.86
C ASP A 227 20.18 -62.76 -4.43
N PRO A 228 21.10 -63.48 -3.71
CA PRO A 228 22.39 -62.93 -3.31
C PRO A 228 23.32 -62.58 -4.50
N ASP A 229 23.01 -63.10 -5.70
CA ASP A 229 23.82 -62.94 -6.91
C ASP A 229 23.32 -61.85 -7.87
N GLU A 230 22.18 -61.20 -7.63
CA GLU A 230 21.82 -59.98 -8.34
C GLU A 230 22.77 -58.84 -7.91
N LYS A 231 23.73 -58.52 -8.78
CA LYS A 231 24.74 -57.53 -8.61
C LYS A 231 24.20 -56.28 -7.95
N ALA A 232 24.59 -56.02 -6.71
CA ALA A 232 24.43 -54.75 -6.05
C ALA A 232 25.04 -53.65 -6.95
N GLY A 233 24.21 -52.91 -7.72
CA GLY A 233 24.76 -51.86 -8.56
C GLY A 233 23.83 -51.22 -9.60
N ALA A 234 22.69 -51.79 -9.91
CA ALA A 234 21.75 -51.13 -10.85
C ALA A 234 20.87 -50.14 -10.05
N VAL A 235 21.28 -48.91 -9.91
CA VAL A 235 20.41 -47.82 -9.48
C VAL A 235 19.37 -47.61 -10.58
N ILE A 236 18.17 -48.17 -10.37
CA ILE A 236 17.05 -48.04 -11.32
C ILE A 236 16.32 -46.72 -10.96
N GLY A 237 16.36 -45.76 -11.85
CA GLY A 237 15.74 -44.43 -11.72
C GLY A 237 16.64 -43.35 -12.30
N THR A 238 16.07 -42.17 -12.57
CA THR A 238 16.86 -40.99 -12.97
C THR A 238 17.53 -40.44 -11.70
N PRO A 239 18.87 -40.53 -11.59
CA PRO A 239 19.56 -40.28 -10.33
C PRO A 239 19.24 -38.92 -9.69
N ASP A 240 18.89 -37.89 -10.51
CA ASP A 240 18.72 -36.51 -10.08
C ASP A 240 17.48 -36.25 -9.22
N TYR A 241 16.49 -37.15 -9.28
CA TYR A 241 15.23 -37.03 -8.53
C TYR A 241 15.10 -38.07 -7.41
N LEU A 242 16.09 -38.96 -7.28
CA LEU A 242 16.04 -40.04 -6.31
C LEU A 242 16.47 -39.56 -4.92
N ALA A 243 15.64 -39.81 -3.92
CA ALA A 243 15.92 -39.44 -2.54
C ALA A 243 17.17 -40.19 -1.99
N PRO A 244 18.03 -39.52 -1.21
CA PRO A 244 19.31 -40.09 -0.77
C PRO A 244 19.16 -41.37 0.06
N GLU A 245 18.10 -41.57 0.81
CA GLU A 245 17.80 -42.78 1.54
C GLU A 245 17.54 -43.99 0.62
N LEU A 246 17.03 -43.77 -0.57
CA LEU A 246 16.80 -44.83 -1.55
C LEU A 246 18.09 -45.33 -2.23
N LEU A 247 19.16 -44.54 -2.12
CA LEU A 247 20.52 -44.93 -2.55
C LEU A 247 21.25 -45.79 -1.48
N ARG A 248 20.77 -45.80 -0.24
CA ARG A 248 21.37 -46.53 0.87
C ARG A 248 20.68 -47.90 1.01
N VAL A 249 21.43 -48.98 0.88
CA VAL A 249 21.03 -50.37 0.73
C VAL A 249 20.17 -50.99 1.86
N ARG A 250 19.72 -50.21 2.85
CA ARG A 250 18.87 -50.71 3.96
C ARG A 250 17.87 -49.62 4.40
N VAL A 251 16.74 -49.55 3.79
CA VAL A 251 15.63 -48.73 4.30
C VAL A 251 14.37 -49.55 4.49
N ASN A 252 13.77 -49.47 5.66
CA ASN A 252 12.53 -50.11 6.05
C ASN A 252 11.34 -49.49 5.25
N GLY A 253 10.92 -50.13 4.19
CA GLY A 253 9.65 -49.85 3.48
C GLY A 253 9.59 -48.50 2.76
N PRO A 254 8.55 -48.29 1.99
CA PRO A 254 8.30 -47.07 1.23
C PRO A 254 7.87 -45.92 2.18
N ASP A 255 8.61 -44.82 2.16
CA ASP A 255 8.23 -43.60 2.87
C ASP A 255 7.71 -42.58 1.85
N VAL A 256 6.54 -42.00 2.12
CA VAL A 256 5.92 -40.93 1.33
C VAL A 256 6.87 -39.72 1.19
N ARG A 257 7.82 -39.56 2.09
CA ARG A 257 8.81 -38.48 2.08
C ARG A 257 9.87 -38.60 0.99
N SER A 258 10.04 -39.78 0.37
CA SER A 258 10.86 -39.90 -0.82
C SER A 258 10.22 -39.22 -2.05
N ASP A 259 8.87 -39.30 -2.18
CA ASP A 259 8.16 -38.54 -3.21
C ASP A 259 8.22 -37.02 -2.97
N ILE A 260 8.21 -36.57 -1.70
CA ILE A 260 8.37 -35.16 -1.34
C ILE A 260 9.75 -34.62 -1.77
N TYR A 261 10.81 -35.41 -1.60
CA TYR A 261 12.14 -35.07 -2.13
C TYR A 261 12.10 -34.91 -3.65
N ALA A 262 11.51 -35.86 -4.36
CA ALA A 262 11.39 -35.81 -5.81
C ALA A 262 10.58 -34.60 -6.29
N LEU A 263 9.45 -34.27 -5.60
CA LEU A 263 8.69 -33.04 -5.86
C LEU A 263 9.53 -31.78 -5.65
N GLY A 264 10.36 -31.74 -4.60
CA GLY A 264 11.32 -30.66 -4.36
C GLY A 264 12.34 -30.50 -5.49
N ALA A 265 12.87 -31.62 -6.01
CA ALA A 265 13.79 -31.62 -7.15
C ALA A 265 13.12 -31.11 -8.44
N VAL A 266 11.87 -31.52 -8.71
CA VAL A 266 11.07 -31.00 -9.84
C VAL A 266 10.78 -29.50 -9.66
N LEU A 267 10.40 -29.05 -8.45
CA LEU A 267 10.19 -27.63 -8.13
C LEU A 267 11.43 -26.80 -8.41
N ARG A 268 12.59 -27.26 -7.94
CA ARG A 268 13.88 -26.58 -8.21
C ARG A 268 14.12 -26.45 -9.71
N ARG A 269 13.93 -27.51 -10.49
CA ARG A 269 14.10 -27.48 -11.93
C ARG A 269 13.11 -26.50 -12.60
N LEU A 270 11.86 -26.51 -12.22
CA LEU A 270 10.87 -25.57 -12.71
C LEU A 270 11.21 -24.11 -12.39
N ALA A 271 11.81 -23.85 -11.23
CA ALA A 271 12.20 -22.51 -10.83
C ALA A 271 13.44 -22.01 -11.57
N VAL A 272 14.50 -22.83 -11.72
CA VAL A 272 15.80 -22.40 -12.28
C VAL A 272 16.23 -23.11 -13.57
N GLY A 273 15.45 -24.04 -14.12
CA GLY A 273 15.64 -24.59 -15.45
C GLY A 273 16.83 -25.56 -15.62
N SER A 274 17.61 -25.80 -14.58
CA SER A 274 18.85 -26.57 -14.67
C SER A 274 18.81 -27.84 -13.81
N ASP A 275 19.43 -28.91 -14.35
CA ASP A 275 19.78 -30.13 -13.59
C ASP A 275 21.13 -29.99 -12.90
N LEU A 276 21.87 -28.92 -13.19
CA LEU A 276 23.24 -28.72 -12.74
C LEU A 276 23.33 -28.20 -11.31
N GLY A 277 24.23 -28.76 -10.55
CA GLY A 277 24.60 -28.33 -9.21
C GLY A 277 24.49 -29.44 -8.16
N ASP A 278 24.85 -29.12 -6.95
CA ASP A 278 24.67 -30.02 -5.82
C ASP A 278 23.17 -30.33 -5.66
N ARG A 279 22.81 -31.60 -5.72
CA ARG A 279 21.42 -32.10 -5.59
C ARG A 279 20.73 -31.61 -4.33
N ARG A 280 21.50 -31.16 -3.33
CA ARG A 280 21.04 -30.70 -2.01
C ARG A 280 20.90 -29.21 -1.92
N SER A 281 21.34 -28.47 -2.94
CA SER A 281 21.29 -27.02 -2.93
C SER A 281 19.84 -26.51 -3.12
N GLY A 282 19.49 -25.44 -2.42
CA GLY A 282 18.25 -24.70 -2.61
C GLY A 282 18.16 -24.06 -4.00
N VAL A 283 17.07 -23.39 -4.27
CA VAL A 283 16.81 -22.73 -5.57
C VAL A 283 17.78 -21.59 -5.80
N LEU A 284 18.06 -20.79 -4.77
CA LEU A 284 18.94 -19.62 -4.88
C LEU A 284 20.38 -20.02 -5.22
N SER A 285 20.93 -21.00 -4.52
CA SER A 285 22.28 -21.49 -4.80
C SER A 285 22.38 -22.19 -6.17
N ALA A 286 21.32 -22.85 -6.59
CA ALA A 286 21.26 -23.44 -7.94
C ALA A 286 21.24 -22.36 -9.04
N LEU A 287 20.52 -21.25 -8.84
CA LEU A 287 20.53 -20.09 -9.74
C LEU A 287 21.90 -19.42 -9.80
N ASP A 288 22.55 -19.25 -8.65
CA ASP A 288 23.86 -18.60 -8.54
C ASP A 288 24.99 -19.44 -9.16
N ALA A 289 24.82 -20.75 -9.24
CA ALA A 289 25.77 -21.67 -9.87
C ALA A 289 25.73 -21.65 -11.41
N LEU A 290 24.69 -21.05 -12.02
CA LEU A 290 24.58 -20.90 -13.46
C LEU A 290 25.47 -19.77 -13.98
N ASP A 291 25.99 -19.94 -15.19
CA ASP A 291 26.67 -18.84 -15.89
C ASP A 291 25.70 -17.70 -16.23
N PRO A 292 26.19 -16.45 -16.44
CA PRO A 292 25.35 -15.29 -16.66
C PRO A 292 24.46 -15.35 -17.92
N SER A 293 24.85 -16.15 -18.92
CA SER A 293 24.05 -16.33 -20.15
C SER A 293 22.86 -17.24 -19.88
N THR A 294 23.08 -18.34 -19.20
CA THR A 294 22.04 -19.28 -18.77
C THR A 294 21.08 -18.64 -17.76
N GLN A 295 21.57 -17.84 -16.79
CA GLN A 295 20.71 -17.08 -15.88
C GLN A 295 19.73 -16.16 -16.64
N ARG A 296 20.20 -15.47 -17.69
CA ARG A 296 19.33 -14.63 -18.52
C ARG A 296 18.28 -15.44 -19.26
N GLN A 297 18.68 -16.54 -19.90
CA GLN A 297 17.76 -17.42 -20.60
C GLN A 297 16.67 -17.96 -19.65
N VAL A 298 17.08 -18.45 -18.49
CA VAL A 298 16.17 -18.96 -17.46
C VAL A 298 15.18 -17.87 -16.99
N ALA A 299 15.64 -16.64 -16.82
CA ALA A 299 14.78 -15.53 -16.42
C ALA A 299 13.79 -15.16 -17.55
N GLU A 300 14.24 -15.13 -18.81
CA GLU A 300 13.38 -14.87 -19.98
C GLU A 300 12.29 -15.92 -20.15
N GLU A 301 12.62 -17.20 -19.95
CA GLU A 301 11.65 -18.32 -19.98
C GLU A 301 10.59 -18.21 -18.87
N ARG A 302 10.80 -17.37 -17.86
CA ARG A 302 9.87 -17.11 -16.75
C ARG A 302 9.24 -15.73 -16.79
N HIS A 303 9.41 -15.01 -17.92
CA HIS A 303 8.96 -13.62 -18.08
C HIS A 303 9.53 -12.67 -17.03
N GLU A 304 10.76 -12.89 -16.58
CA GLU A 304 11.39 -12.09 -15.54
C GLU A 304 12.77 -11.59 -15.97
N THR A 305 13.30 -10.59 -15.26
CA THR A 305 14.73 -10.25 -15.31
C THR A 305 15.47 -11.11 -14.30
N VAL A 306 16.79 -11.28 -14.46
CA VAL A 306 17.61 -12.05 -13.51
C VAL A 306 17.46 -11.53 -12.08
N ALA A 307 17.43 -10.20 -11.89
CA ALA A 307 17.26 -9.58 -10.58
C ALA A 307 15.87 -9.87 -9.97
N SER A 308 14.81 -9.81 -10.79
CA SER A 308 13.44 -10.13 -10.37
C SER A 308 13.31 -11.61 -10.01
N LEU A 309 13.84 -12.50 -10.86
CA LEU A 309 13.83 -13.94 -10.61
C LEU A 309 14.59 -14.27 -9.32
N ARG A 310 15.78 -13.69 -9.13
CA ARG A 310 16.57 -13.85 -7.90
C ARG A 310 15.75 -13.45 -6.66
N HIS A 311 15.14 -12.27 -6.69
CA HIS A 311 14.32 -11.79 -5.57
C HIS A 311 13.10 -12.69 -5.30
N ARG A 312 12.52 -13.27 -6.35
CA ARG A 312 11.36 -14.16 -6.24
C ARG A 312 11.70 -15.53 -5.68
N VAL A 313 12.86 -16.08 -6.07
CA VAL A 313 13.30 -17.38 -5.56
C VAL A 313 13.93 -17.29 -4.18
N GLU A 314 14.51 -16.12 -3.84
CA GLU A 314 15.11 -15.86 -2.54
C GLU A 314 14.03 -15.86 -1.44
N GLY A 315 14.32 -16.56 -0.36
CA GLY A 315 13.47 -16.56 0.84
C GLY A 315 12.46 -17.70 0.88
N ASP A 316 11.19 -17.49 0.57
CA ASP A 316 10.14 -18.47 0.85
C ASP A 316 10.21 -19.68 -0.08
N LEU A 317 10.42 -19.47 -1.38
CA LEU A 317 10.55 -20.58 -2.33
C LEU A 317 11.82 -21.40 -2.06
N ASP A 318 12.93 -20.74 -1.78
CA ASP A 318 14.19 -21.41 -1.42
C ASP A 318 14.03 -22.25 -0.14
N ALA A 319 13.31 -21.73 0.86
CA ALA A 319 13.01 -22.46 2.09
C ALA A 319 12.13 -23.70 1.83
N ILE A 320 11.07 -23.57 0.99
CA ILE A 320 10.19 -24.70 0.63
C ILE A 320 11.00 -25.80 -0.05
N VAL A 321 11.81 -25.45 -1.06
CA VAL A 321 12.59 -26.44 -1.81
C VAL A 321 13.67 -27.05 -0.91
N SER A 322 14.37 -26.26 -0.11
CA SER A 322 15.36 -26.75 0.85
C SER A 322 14.77 -27.72 1.87
N HIS A 323 13.52 -27.42 2.33
CA HIS A 323 12.80 -28.31 3.24
C HIS A 323 12.42 -29.64 2.58
N CYS A 324 12.05 -29.64 1.30
CA CYS A 324 11.81 -30.87 0.53
C CYS A 324 13.10 -31.68 0.33
N LEU A 325 14.23 -31.01 0.05
CA LEU A 325 15.52 -31.64 -0.29
C LEU A 325 16.38 -32.00 0.91
N ALA A 326 15.86 -31.88 2.13
CA ALA A 326 16.59 -32.26 3.35
C ALA A 326 17.07 -33.71 3.29
N ASP A 327 18.33 -33.95 3.70
CA ASP A 327 18.95 -35.28 3.69
C ASP A 327 18.22 -36.30 4.59
N ASP A 328 17.81 -35.84 5.78
CA ASP A 328 17.02 -36.63 6.71
C ASP A 328 15.52 -36.48 6.35
N PRO A 329 14.82 -37.56 5.98
CA PRO A 329 13.40 -37.53 5.68
C PRO A 329 12.54 -36.89 6.78
N ARG A 330 12.97 -36.95 8.05
CA ARG A 330 12.26 -36.37 9.18
C ARG A 330 12.24 -34.84 9.16
N HIS A 331 13.16 -34.22 8.45
CA HIS A 331 13.25 -32.79 8.25
C HIS A 331 12.51 -32.29 6.98
N ARG A 332 11.83 -33.18 6.27
CA ARG A 332 10.95 -32.83 5.14
C ARG A 332 9.51 -32.61 5.64
N TYR A 333 8.64 -32.15 4.76
CA TYR A 333 7.20 -32.12 5.03
C TYR A 333 6.69 -33.52 5.43
N ALA A 334 5.72 -33.57 6.34
CA ALA A 334 5.13 -34.83 6.75
C ALA A 334 4.22 -35.43 5.66
N SER A 335 3.65 -34.62 4.80
CA SER A 335 2.78 -35.01 3.69
C SER A 335 2.95 -34.10 2.47
N ALA A 336 2.59 -34.61 1.28
CA ALA A 336 2.57 -33.79 0.07
C ALA A 336 1.50 -32.69 0.12
N LEU A 337 0.45 -32.84 0.96
CA LEU A 337 -0.53 -31.80 1.19
C LEU A 337 0.07 -30.57 1.90
N GLU A 338 0.95 -30.79 2.87
CA GLU A 338 1.65 -29.67 3.54
C GLU A 338 2.51 -28.87 2.56
N LEU A 339 3.19 -29.56 1.63
CA LEU A 339 3.92 -28.91 0.52
C LEU A 339 2.96 -28.12 -0.37
N ALA A 340 1.83 -28.69 -0.79
CA ALA A 340 0.84 -27.99 -1.59
C ALA A 340 0.30 -26.73 -0.90
N GLN A 341 0.03 -26.81 0.39
CA GLN A 341 -0.43 -25.66 1.20
C GLN A 341 0.63 -24.56 1.28
N ASP A 342 1.90 -24.91 1.43
CA ASP A 342 2.98 -23.90 1.47
C ASP A 342 3.22 -23.26 0.11
N LEU A 343 3.05 -24.00 -0.99
CA LEU A 343 3.06 -23.43 -2.34
C LEU A 343 1.89 -22.45 -2.55
N ASP A 344 0.71 -22.75 -2.02
CA ASP A 344 -0.43 -21.83 -2.05
C ASP A 344 -0.18 -20.58 -1.19
N ARG A 345 0.36 -20.74 0.02
CA ARG A 345 0.74 -19.61 0.87
C ARG A 345 1.74 -18.70 0.17
N LEU A 346 2.78 -19.28 -0.44
CA LEU A 346 3.76 -18.53 -1.23
C LEU A 346 3.09 -17.68 -2.31
N ARG A 347 2.17 -18.28 -3.07
CA ARG A 347 1.43 -17.59 -4.15
C ARG A 347 0.55 -16.45 -3.66
N HIS A 348 -0.01 -16.57 -2.46
CA HIS A 348 -0.85 -15.54 -1.85
C HIS A 348 -0.07 -14.55 -0.97
N GLY A 349 1.26 -14.67 -0.90
CA GLY A 349 2.10 -13.82 -0.05
C GLY A 349 1.86 -14.05 1.44
N GLU A 350 1.50 -15.27 1.80
CA GLU A 350 1.29 -15.70 3.20
C GLU A 350 2.56 -16.33 3.76
N PRO A 351 2.78 -16.28 5.08
CA PRO A 351 3.93 -16.92 5.70
C PRO A 351 3.92 -18.44 5.45
N VAL A 352 5.05 -18.95 4.96
CA VAL A 352 5.22 -20.38 4.68
C VAL A 352 5.71 -21.13 5.93
N ALA A 353 5.26 -22.38 6.10
CA ALA A 353 5.63 -23.20 7.25
C ALA A 353 7.12 -23.58 7.23
N ALA A 354 7.71 -23.73 6.03
CA ALA A 354 9.12 -24.07 5.84
C ALA A 354 10.11 -23.07 6.51
N ARG A 355 9.72 -21.79 6.69
CA ARG A 355 10.56 -20.78 7.38
C ARG A 355 10.38 -20.72 8.90
N GLY A 356 9.54 -21.60 9.44
CA GLY A 356 9.23 -21.59 10.86
C GLY A 356 8.36 -20.39 11.30
N ARG A 357 7.93 -20.39 12.57
CA ARG A 357 7.02 -19.38 13.14
C ARG A 357 7.77 -18.25 13.84
N SER A 358 8.63 -17.54 13.14
CA SER A 358 9.23 -16.31 13.67
C SER A 358 8.19 -15.19 13.68
N LEU A 359 7.93 -14.57 14.85
CA LEU A 359 6.99 -13.44 14.98
C LEU A 359 7.40 -12.26 14.09
N ALA A 360 8.71 -12.02 13.92
CA ALA A 360 9.22 -10.99 13.04
C ALA A 360 8.88 -11.27 11.57
N TYR A 361 9.04 -12.50 11.10
CA TYR A 361 8.70 -12.91 9.72
C TYR A 361 7.20 -12.77 9.46
N ILE A 362 6.37 -13.26 10.39
CA ILE A 362 4.91 -13.14 10.29
C ILE A 362 4.49 -11.66 10.27
N GLY A 363 5.06 -10.84 11.16
CA GLY A 363 4.78 -9.41 11.26
C GLY A 363 5.14 -8.65 9.98
N VAL A 364 6.31 -8.91 9.39
CA VAL A 364 6.74 -8.29 8.13
C VAL A 364 5.82 -8.67 6.96
N ASN A 365 5.44 -9.94 6.84
CA ASN A 365 4.51 -10.37 5.79
C ASN A 365 3.11 -9.79 5.98
N MET A 366 2.62 -9.72 7.22
CA MET A 366 1.35 -9.07 7.54
C MET A 366 1.38 -7.56 7.22
N ALA A 367 2.48 -6.88 7.55
CA ALA A 367 2.67 -5.47 7.23
C ALA A 367 2.69 -5.22 5.71
N LYS A 368 3.40 -6.05 4.94
CA LYS A 368 3.41 -5.98 3.46
C LYS A 368 2.02 -6.19 2.86
N ARG A 369 1.29 -7.17 3.34
CA ARG A 369 -0.06 -7.52 2.84
C ARG A 369 -1.10 -6.43 3.14
N HIS A 370 -1.00 -5.78 4.30
CA HIS A 370 -1.92 -4.76 4.76
C HIS A 370 -1.32 -3.34 4.73
N ALA A 371 -0.29 -3.12 3.90
CA ALA A 371 0.42 -1.84 3.85
C ALA A 371 -0.51 -0.65 3.58
N SER A 372 -1.49 -0.80 2.69
CA SER A 372 -2.47 0.25 2.40
C SER A 372 -3.40 0.55 3.58
N THR A 373 -3.90 -0.48 4.27
CA THR A 373 -4.76 -0.32 5.45
C THR A 373 -4.00 0.27 6.63
N ILE A 374 -2.75 -0.16 6.85
CA ILE A 374 -1.87 0.41 7.88
C ILE A 374 -1.55 1.87 7.56
N ALA A 375 -1.20 2.19 6.31
CA ALA A 375 -0.93 3.57 5.89
C ALA A 375 -2.16 4.47 6.05
N SER A 376 -3.36 3.98 5.69
CA SER A 376 -4.61 4.71 5.90
C SER A 376 -4.91 4.95 7.38
N ALA A 377 -4.71 3.94 8.25
CA ALA A 377 -4.90 4.07 9.68
C ALA A 377 -3.92 5.08 10.30
N LEU A 378 -2.65 5.06 9.90
CA LEU A 378 -1.65 6.03 10.34
C LEU A 378 -1.97 7.45 9.86
N LEU A 379 -2.46 7.61 8.63
CA LEU A 379 -2.89 8.91 8.10
C LEU A 379 -4.08 9.47 8.88
N ILE A 380 -5.10 8.65 9.17
CA ILE A 380 -6.25 9.05 9.98
C ILE A 380 -5.81 9.47 11.38
N MET A 381 -4.91 8.70 12.00
CA MET A 381 -4.35 9.03 13.32
C MET A 381 -3.59 10.35 13.29
N LEU A 382 -2.79 10.61 12.26
CA LEU A 382 -2.05 11.86 12.08
C LEU A 382 -3.02 13.05 11.94
N ILE A 383 -4.06 12.92 11.11
CA ILE A 383 -5.08 13.96 10.92
C ILE A 383 -5.81 14.25 12.25
N ALA A 384 -6.18 13.20 13.00
CA ALA A 384 -6.81 13.35 14.31
C ALA A 384 -5.90 14.04 15.32
N MET A 385 -4.60 13.71 15.34
CA MET A 385 -3.60 14.32 16.20
C MET A 385 -3.40 15.80 15.87
N LEU A 386 -3.26 16.14 14.59
CA LEU A 386 -3.13 17.53 14.13
C LEU A 386 -4.39 18.35 14.43
N GLY A 387 -5.57 17.78 14.19
CA GLY A 387 -6.85 18.42 14.50
C GLY A 387 -7.03 18.69 15.99
N THR A 388 -6.67 17.73 16.83
CA THR A 388 -6.72 17.88 18.30
C THR A 388 -5.71 18.94 18.77
N GLY A 389 -4.48 18.92 18.24
CA GLY A 389 -3.46 19.91 18.54
C GLY A 389 -3.89 21.33 18.17
N TRP A 390 -4.48 21.50 16.97
CA TRP A 390 -5.04 22.78 16.52
C TRP A 390 -6.18 23.27 17.41
N ALA A 391 -7.14 22.40 17.74
CA ALA A 391 -8.25 22.75 18.63
C ALA A 391 -7.81 23.15 20.06
N LEU A 392 -6.78 22.47 20.59
CA LEU A 392 -6.19 22.85 21.88
C LEU A 392 -5.46 24.20 21.81
N HIS A 393 -4.76 24.46 20.71
CA HIS A 393 -4.08 25.76 20.49
C HIS A 393 -5.09 26.90 20.43
N GLU A 394 -6.18 26.75 19.67
CA GLU A 394 -7.22 27.76 19.54
C GLU A 394 -7.94 28.03 20.88
N ARG A 395 -8.24 26.96 21.64
CA ARG A 395 -8.77 27.11 22.99
C ARG A 395 -7.82 27.90 23.91
N ALA A 396 -6.53 27.63 23.84
CA ALA A 396 -5.54 28.33 24.65
C ALA A 396 -5.47 29.83 24.32
N LEU A 397 -5.56 30.19 23.06
CA LEU A 397 -5.63 31.58 22.59
C LEU A 397 -6.91 32.26 23.07
N ALA A 398 -8.06 31.62 22.93
CA ALA A 398 -9.34 32.15 23.40
C ALA A 398 -9.40 32.34 24.93
N MET A 399 -8.79 31.45 25.71
CA MET A 399 -8.69 31.60 27.16
C MET A 399 -7.82 32.84 27.54
N ARG A 400 -6.66 33.01 26.88
CA ARG A 400 -5.81 34.18 27.15
C ARG A 400 -6.52 35.52 26.85
N ALA A 401 -7.17 35.62 25.71
CA ALA A 401 -7.95 36.79 25.34
C ALA A 401 -9.08 37.09 26.35
N ARG A 402 -9.74 36.05 26.85
CA ARG A 402 -10.77 36.18 27.88
C ARG A 402 -10.19 36.66 29.22
N ASP A 403 -9.09 36.09 29.66
CA ASP A 403 -8.44 36.45 30.93
C ASP A 403 -7.99 37.94 30.88
N GLU A 404 -7.42 38.39 29.76
CA GLU A 404 -7.01 39.79 29.53
C GLU A 404 -8.23 40.73 29.58
N ALA A 405 -9.33 40.37 28.91
CA ALA A 405 -10.58 41.15 28.92
C ALA A 405 -11.19 41.25 30.35
N GLU A 406 -11.22 40.13 31.08
CA GLU A 406 -11.70 40.10 32.47
C GLU A 406 -10.82 40.99 33.40
N GLN A 407 -9.51 40.96 33.19
CA GLN A 407 -8.59 41.78 33.97
C GLN A 407 -8.80 43.27 33.68
N HIS A 408 -8.97 43.63 32.42
CA HIS A 408 -9.26 45.03 32.03
C HIS A 408 -10.59 45.48 32.64
N ALA A 409 -11.64 44.69 32.57
CA ALA A 409 -12.94 44.98 33.17
C ALA A 409 -12.84 45.22 34.70
N ARG A 410 -12.10 44.36 35.40
CA ARG A 410 -11.87 44.49 36.87
C ARG A 410 -11.16 45.78 37.21
N ASN A 411 -10.13 46.17 36.43
CA ASN A 411 -9.40 47.39 36.65
C ASN A 411 -10.29 48.63 36.52
N VAL A 412 -11.14 48.66 35.50
CA VAL A 412 -12.12 49.74 35.31
C VAL A 412 -13.15 49.80 36.43
N GLN A 413 -13.68 48.61 36.86
CA GLN A 413 -14.60 48.54 37.99
C GLN A 413 -13.98 49.05 39.30
N GLN A 414 -12.72 48.73 39.58
CA GLN A 414 -12.03 49.18 40.77
C GLN A 414 -11.87 50.71 40.76
N ALA A 415 -11.49 51.29 39.65
CA ALA A 415 -11.37 52.74 39.53
C ALA A 415 -12.72 53.43 39.73
N ASN A 416 -13.79 52.91 39.10
CA ASN A 416 -15.12 53.46 39.25
C ASN A 416 -15.66 53.33 40.70
N ALA A 417 -15.46 52.17 41.35
CA ALA A 417 -15.85 51.96 42.72
C ALA A 417 -15.15 52.96 43.67
N TYR A 418 -13.88 53.18 43.45
CA TYR A 418 -13.13 54.18 44.26
C TYR A 418 -13.65 55.61 44.06
N ILE A 419 -14.02 55.97 42.84
CA ILE A 419 -14.64 57.28 42.57
C ILE A 419 -15.98 57.42 43.26
N VAL A 420 -16.82 56.40 43.20
CA VAL A 420 -18.14 56.40 43.91
C VAL A 420 -17.93 56.59 45.40
N GLU A 421 -16.97 55.87 46.00
CA GLU A 421 -16.63 55.99 47.41
C GLU A 421 -16.13 57.39 47.75
N LEU A 422 -15.22 57.96 46.94
CA LEU A 422 -14.76 59.34 47.12
C LEU A 422 -15.88 60.37 47.03
N LEU A 423 -16.77 60.22 46.05
CA LEU A 423 -17.88 61.13 45.87
C LEU A 423 -18.90 61.02 47.01
N ASP A 424 -19.21 59.79 47.45
CA ASP A 424 -20.11 59.57 48.58
C ASP A 424 -19.57 60.16 49.88
N GLU A 425 -18.28 60.03 50.13
CA GLU A 425 -17.62 60.66 51.31
C GLU A 425 -17.68 62.19 51.24
N ILE A 426 -17.48 62.76 50.05
CA ILE A 426 -17.48 64.25 49.88
C ILE A 426 -18.93 64.76 49.98
N ILE A 427 -19.91 64.04 49.45
CA ILE A 427 -21.29 64.49 49.49
C ILE A 427 -21.89 64.38 50.91
N ASN A 428 -21.51 63.36 51.66
CA ASN A 428 -22.07 63.07 52.97
C ASN A 428 -21.26 63.68 54.12
N ALA A 429 -20.22 64.49 53.82
CA ALA A 429 -19.39 65.14 54.83
C ALA A 429 -20.21 66.05 55.72
N PRO A 430 -20.24 65.93 57.08
CA PRO A 430 -21.06 66.69 57.98
C PRO A 430 -20.62 68.18 58.02
N GLY A 431 -21.63 69.08 57.93
CA GLY A 431 -21.43 70.52 58.15
C GLY A 431 -21.21 71.39 56.92
N LEU A 432 -21.48 70.97 55.76
CA LEU A 432 -21.30 71.72 54.50
C LEU A 432 -22.60 72.00 53.79
N PRO A 433 -22.86 73.23 53.28
CA PRO A 433 -24.04 73.56 52.46
C PRO A 433 -23.99 72.77 51.14
N GLN A 434 -25.11 72.74 50.37
CA GLN A 434 -25.19 72.08 49.06
C GLN A 434 -24.05 72.51 48.15
N ARG A 435 -23.09 71.61 47.93
CA ARG A 435 -21.96 71.84 47.00
C ARG A 435 -22.40 71.69 45.56
N SER A 436 -21.87 72.49 44.68
CA SER A 436 -22.02 72.35 43.26
C SER A 436 -21.26 71.08 42.74
N SER A 437 -21.67 70.50 41.63
CA SER A 437 -20.95 69.35 41.04
C SER A 437 -19.44 69.71 40.77
N VAL A 438 -19.14 70.95 40.49
CA VAL A 438 -17.79 71.44 40.26
C VAL A 438 -16.97 71.37 41.54
N GLU A 439 -17.51 71.81 42.70
CA GLU A 439 -16.85 71.76 43.99
C GLU A 439 -16.58 70.37 44.48
N ILE A 440 -17.54 69.46 44.23
CA ILE A 440 -17.43 68.00 44.55
C ILE A 440 -16.28 67.42 43.75
N LEU A 441 -16.27 67.59 42.44
CA LEU A 441 -15.20 67.07 41.59
C LEU A 441 -13.83 67.70 41.86
N THR A 442 -13.76 68.99 42.24
CA THR A 442 -12.52 69.65 42.61
C THR A 442 -11.92 68.97 43.85
N GLU A 443 -12.74 68.70 44.87
CA GLU A 443 -12.32 67.99 46.07
C GLU A 443 -11.96 66.51 45.80
N ALA A 444 -12.70 65.84 44.90
CA ALA A 444 -12.36 64.50 44.51
C ALA A 444 -11.00 64.44 43.79
N SER A 445 -10.73 65.37 42.89
CA SER A 445 -9.42 65.47 42.21
C SER A 445 -8.26 65.75 43.21
N ARG A 446 -8.50 66.56 44.20
CA ARG A 446 -7.53 66.88 45.29
C ARG A 446 -7.27 65.64 46.17
N LEU A 447 -8.33 64.93 46.58
CA LEU A 447 -8.20 63.76 47.43
C LEU A 447 -7.62 62.54 46.67
N ALA A 448 -7.90 62.40 45.40
CA ALA A 448 -7.30 61.34 44.57
C ALA A 448 -5.75 61.49 44.54
N GLY A 449 -5.23 62.72 44.41
CA GLY A 449 -3.78 62.91 44.40
C GLY A 449 -3.12 62.73 45.78
N LEU A 450 -3.87 62.93 46.87
CA LEU A 450 -3.32 62.76 48.22
C LEU A 450 -3.37 61.30 48.70
N ARG A 451 -4.48 60.56 48.39
CA ARG A 451 -4.71 59.25 48.94
C ARG A 451 -4.10 58.13 48.07
N LEU A 452 -3.90 58.43 46.81
CA LEU A 452 -3.38 57.40 45.83
C LEU A 452 -1.91 57.66 45.48
N SER A 453 -1.18 58.53 46.26
CA SER A 453 0.22 58.76 46.04
C SER A 453 1.09 57.51 46.07
N ASP A 454 0.67 56.49 46.84
CA ASP A 454 1.40 55.23 47.01
C ASP A 454 0.97 54.17 45.99
N ASP A 455 -0.09 54.43 45.19
CA ASP A 455 -0.54 53.57 44.07
C ASP A 455 -0.74 54.40 42.81
N PRO A 456 0.35 54.72 42.12
CA PRO A 456 0.31 55.58 40.93
C PRO A 456 -0.49 54.98 39.77
N ALA A 457 -0.62 53.65 39.72
CA ALA A 457 -1.43 52.99 38.70
C ALA A 457 -2.94 53.22 38.94
N GLN A 458 -3.38 53.17 40.16
CA GLN A 458 -4.76 53.45 40.54
C GLN A 458 -5.02 54.96 40.44
N GLU A 459 -4.09 55.82 40.85
CA GLU A 459 -4.20 57.26 40.67
C GLU A 459 -4.45 57.63 39.22
N ALA A 460 -3.66 57.09 38.29
CA ALA A 460 -3.80 57.35 36.86
C ALA A 460 -5.20 56.96 36.32
N ARG A 461 -5.69 55.81 36.72
CA ARG A 461 -7.05 55.33 36.31
C ARG A 461 -8.16 56.22 36.88
N VAL A 462 -8.06 56.61 38.16
CA VAL A 462 -9.01 57.49 38.82
C VAL A 462 -8.99 58.87 38.19
N ARG A 463 -7.83 59.44 37.87
CA ARG A 463 -7.70 60.72 37.19
C ARG A 463 -8.28 60.71 35.80
N ALA A 464 -8.04 59.62 35.01
CA ALA A 464 -8.66 59.48 33.70
C ALA A 464 -10.19 59.44 33.79
N ALA A 465 -10.75 58.72 34.78
CA ALA A 465 -12.18 58.70 34.99
C ALA A 465 -12.76 60.03 35.52
N LEU A 466 -12.04 60.74 36.43
CA LEU A 466 -12.43 62.09 36.83
C LEU A 466 -12.40 63.08 35.64
N GLY A 467 -11.46 62.97 34.74
CA GLY A 467 -11.43 63.72 33.47
C GLY A 467 -12.71 63.54 32.64
N GLN A 468 -13.23 62.31 32.54
CA GLN A 468 -14.53 62.03 31.88
C GLN A 468 -15.69 62.70 32.63
N LEU A 469 -15.69 62.67 33.95
CA LEU A 469 -16.73 63.37 34.74
C LEU A 469 -16.66 64.89 34.59
N TRP A 470 -15.46 65.48 34.53
CA TRP A 470 -15.27 66.90 34.24
C TRP A 470 -15.81 67.30 32.87
N ILE A 471 -15.66 66.46 31.87
CA ILE A 471 -16.31 66.68 30.56
C ILE A 471 -17.83 66.70 30.68
N SER A 472 -18.42 65.82 31.48
CA SER A 472 -19.89 65.71 31.65
C SER A 472 -20.48 66.93 32.36
N VAL A 473 -19.75 67.60 33.26
CA VAL A 473 -20.16 68.85 33.95
C VAL A 473 -19.75 70.11 33.15
N LYS A 474 -19.35 69.96 31.90
CA LYS A 474 -19.01 71.03 30.96
C LYS A 474 -17.81 71.89 31.39
N GLN A 475 -16.81 71.29 32.01
CA GLN A 475 -15.51 71.90 32.42
C GLN A 475 -14.34 71.19 31.68
N PRO A 476 -14.24 71.35 30.34
CA PRO A 476 -13.24 70.67 29.56
C PRO A 476 -11.80 71.11 29.85
N GLU A 477 -11.56 72.30 30.28
CA GLU A 477 -10.21 72.82 30.68
C GLU A 477 -9.65 72.04 31.87
N THR A 478 -10.48 71.77 32.90
CA THR A 478 -10.11 71.01 34.08
C THR A 478 -9.93 69.52 33.70
N ALA A 479 -10.80 68.99 32.80
CA ALA A 479 -10.66 67.66 32.26
C ALA A 479 -9.30 67.44 31.59
N CYS A 480 -8.83 68.38 30.77
CA CYS A 480 -7.50 68.29 30.15
C CYS A 480 -6.37 68.19 31.20
N GLN A 481 -6.47 68.94 32.33
CA GLN A 481 -5.48 68.82 33.42
C GLN A 481 -5.47 67.42 34.04
N GLU A 482 -6.60 66.83 34.28
CA GLU A 482 -6.69 65.45 34.82
C GLU A 482 -6.14 64.42 33.83
N PHE A 483 -6.45 64.53 32.53
CA PHE A 483 -5.90 63.65 31.52
C PHE A 483 -4.39 63.79 31.38
N VAL A 484 -3.81 65.00 31.38
CA VAL A 484 -2.36 65.21 31.34
C VAL A 484 -1.66 64.52 32.52
N ARG A 485 -2.26 64.59 33.71
CA ARG A 485 -1.72 63.89 34.89
C ARG A 485 -1.82 62.43 34.78
N ALA A 486 -2.99 61.87 34.27
CA ALA A 486 -3.17 60.48 34.00
C ALA A 486 -2.18 59.95 32.97
N GLU A 487 -1.96 60.66 31.85
CA GLU A 487 -1.00 60.30 30.81
C GLU A 487 0.41 60.23 31.37
N THR A 488 0.84 61.21 32.16
CA THR A 488 2.19 61.25 32.79
C THR A 488 2.42 60.02 33.68
N LEU A 489 1.43 59.64 34.45
CA LEU A 489 1.50 58.45 35.32
C LEU A 489 1.48 57.15 34.49
N PHE A 490 0.59 56.99 33.50
CA PHE A 490 0.55 55.82 32.64
C PHE A 490 1.85 55.67 31.86
N GLU A 491 2.44 56.78 31.38
CA GLU A 491 3.71 56.74 30.65
C GLU A 491 4.85 56.30 31.57
N SER A 492 4.91 56.82 32.82
CA SER A 492 5.94 56.43 33.80
C SER A 492 5.86 54.97 34.23
N LEU A 493 4.69 54.35 34.13
CA LEU A 493 4.41 52.96 34.50
C LEU A 493 4.42 52.01 33.31
N ASP A 494 4.74 52.51 32.11
CA ASP A 494 4.71 51.77 30.85
C ASP A 494 3.35 51.09 30.58
N MET A 495 2.26 51.72 31.04
CA MET A 495 0.87 51.21 30.88
C MET A 495 0.29 51.68 29.55
N GLN A 496 0.68 51.04 28.50
CA GLN A 496 0.50 51.51 27.12
C GLN A 496 -0.99 51.63 26.69
N GLN A 497 -1.82 50.59 26.93
CA GLN A 497 -3.24 50.63 26.56
C GLN A 497 -4.04 51.69 27.32
N PRO A 498 -3.96 51.83 28.66
CA PRO A 498 -4.59 52.93 29.38
C PRO A 498 -4.08 54.33 28.95
N LEU A 499 -2.82 54.45 28.54
CA LEU A 499 -2.25 55.67 27.99
C LEU A 499 -2.91 56.05 26.67
N ALA A 500 -3.10 55.11 25.76
CA ALA A 500 -3.78 55.35 24.49
C ALA A 500 -5.24 55.81 24.71
N ASP A 501 -5.99 55.13 25.60
CA ASP A 501 -7.36 55.54 25.96
C ASP A 501 -7.42 56.93 26.59
N ALA A 502 -6.49 57.25 27.49
CA ALA A 502 -6.40 58.58 28.12
C ALA A 502 -6.11 59.67 27.06
N ARG A 503 -5.21 59.44 26.14
CA ARG A 503 -4.88 60.36 25.03
C ARG A 503 -6.07 60.58 24.09
N ILE A 504 -6.85 59.54 23.78
CA ILE A 504 -8.09 59.66 23.00
C ILE A 504 -9.11 60.59 23.74
N ALA A 505 -9.29 60.33 25.03
CA ALA A 505 -10.17 61.16 25.86
C ALA A 505 -9.69 62.61 26.02
N HIS A 506 -8.37 62.79 26.18
CA HIS A 506 -7.74 64.12 26.25
C HIS A 506 -7.92 64.89 24.94
N ALA A 507 -7.67 64.29 23.79
CA ALA A 507 -7.90 64.88 22.49
C ALA A 507 -9.37 65.36 22.34
N ALA A 508 -10.35 64.52 22.73
CA ALA A 508 -11.74 64.89 22.75
C ALA A 508 -12.05 66.09 23.69
N ALA A 509 -11.38 66.20 24.83
CA ALA A 509 -11.47 67.35 25.76
C ALA A 509 -10.87 68.63 25.14
N LEU A 510 -9.69 68.56 24.54
CA LEU A 510 -9.04 69.66 23.85
C LEU A 510 -9.88 70.19 22.69
N ARG A 511 -10.57 69.33 21.95
CA ARG A 511 -11.52 69.71 20.90
C ARG A 511 -12.67 70.58 21.49
N LYS A 512 -13.17 70.21 22.68
CA LYS A 512 -14.24 70.95 23.35
C LYS A 512 -13.78 72.33 23.89
N THR A 513 -12.51 72.48 24.16
CA THR A 513 -11.92 73.82 24.53
C THR A 513 -11.56 74.69 23.32
N GLY A 514 -11.71 74.17 22.10
CA GLY A 514 -11.32 74.82 20.87
C GLY A 514 -9.82 74.74 20.54
N GLN A 515 -9.04 73.97 21.29
CA GLN A 515 -7.60 73.79 21.08
C GLN A 515 -7.31 72.68 20.06
N PHE A 516 -7.81 72.87 18.81
CA PHE A 516 -7.79 71.88 17.79
C PHE A 516 -6.39 71.37 17.37
N SER A 517 -5.40 72.25 17.35
CA SER A 517 -4.04 71.87 17.01
C SER A 517 -3.44 70.86 17.99
N ASP A 518 -3.67 71.09 19.29
CA ASP A 518 -3.19 70.19 20.31
C ASP A 518 -4.00 68.90 20.42
N ALA A 519 -5.31 69.00 20.13
CA ALA A 519 -6.14 67.79 19.96
C ALA A 519 -5.60 66.88 18.87
N VAL A 520 -5.28 67.42 17.69
CA VAL A 520 -4.68 66.63 16.59
C VAL A 520 -3.34 66.00 16.97
N LYS A 521 -2.48 66.73 17.68
CA LYS A 521 -1.20 66.17 18.15
C LYS A 521 -1.42 65.00 19.11
N THR A 522 -2.28 65.18 20.11
CA THR A 522 -2.61 64.15 21.12
C THR A 522 -3.26 62.92 20.48
N ALA A 523 -4.20 63.10 19.58
CA ALA A 523 -4.81 62.01 18.83
C ALA A 523 -3.81 61.27 17.93
N THR A 524 -2.86 62.00 17.33
CA THR A 524 -1.78 61.37 16.53
C THR A 524 -0.89 60.49 17.40
N LEU A 525 -0.56 60.92 18.61
CA LEU A 525 0.19 60.10 19.58
C LEU A 525 -0.60 58.86 19.98
N ALA A 526 -1.92 58.98 20.18
CA ALA A 526 -2.78 57.85 20.48
C ALA A 526 -2.79 56.82 19.33
N VAL A 527 -2.86 57.28 18.08
CA VAL A 527 -2.80 56.38 16.89
C VAL A 527 -1.43 55.69 16.80
N GLN A 528 -0.34 56.40 17.02
CA GLN A 528 0.99 55.79 16.99
C GLN A 528 1.17 54.75 18.11
N GLN A 529 0.62 55.03 19.28
CA GLN A 529 0.63 54.16 20.43
C GLN A 529 -0.15 52.87 20.16
N ALA A 530 -1.40 52.97 19.71
CA ALA A 530 -2.24 51.84 19.38
C ALA A 530 -1.63 50.95 18.26
N ALA A 531 -0.98 51.57 17.27
CA ALA A 531 -0.31 50.81 16.20
C ALA A 531 0.95 50.07 16.67
N LYS A 532 1.63 50.56 17.71
CA LYS A 532 2.85 49.96 18.25
C LYS A 532 2.52 48.73 19.12
N GLU A 533 1.47 48.80 19.91
CA GLU A 533 1.13 47.79 20.90
C GLU A 533 0.33 46.61 20.38
N SER A 534 -0.68 46.89 19.59
CA SER A 534 -1.60 45.88 19.08
C SER A 534 -1.65 45.96 17.56
N PRO A 535 -0.58 45.55 16.85
CA PRO A 535 -0.58 45.51 15.40
C PRO A 535 -1.72 44.62 14.86
N SER A 536 -2.17 43.66 15.68
CA SER A 536 -3.21 42.68 15.35
C SER A 536 -4.61 43.06 15.88
N ASP A 537 -4.77 44.08 16.72
CA ASP A 537 -6.08 44.56 17.17
C ASP A 537 -6.50 45.81 16.38
N PRO A 538 -7.41 45.62 15.42
CA PRO A 538 -7.88 46.73 14.58
C PRO A 538 -8.85 47.68 15.28
N ASP A 539 -9.45 47.31 16.42
CA ASP A 539 -10.52 48.08 17.05
C ASP A 539 -10.01 49.33 17.73
N ASP A 540 -8.93 49.20 18.52
CA ASP A 540 -8.30 50.32 19.21
C ASP A 540 -7.65 51.31 18.24
N GLN A 541 -6.98 50.79 17.21
CA GLN A 541 -6.42 51.62 16.13
C GLN A 541 -7.52 52.37 15.35
N ALA A 542 -8.66 51.71 15.08
CA ALA A 542 -9.78 52.35 14.41
C ALA A 542 -10.40 53.44 15.25
N ARG A 543 -10.57 53.22 16.57
CA ARG A 543 -11.07 54.22 17.53
C ARG A 543 -10.17 55.48 17.56
N ALA A 544 -8.87 55.31 17.71
CA ALA A 544 -7.92 56.41 17.70
C ALA A 544 -7.94 57.17 16.35
N LEU A 545 -8.04 56.48 15.23
CA LEU A 545 -8.16 57.11 13.90
C LEU A 545 -9.48 57.88 13.69
N ILE A 546 -10.59 57.43 14.26
CA ILE A 546 -11.88 58.13 14.19
C ILE A 546 -11.80 59.43 14.98
N GLU A 547 -11.20 59.42 16.20
CA GLU A 547 -10.99 60.63 17.00
C GLU A 547 -10.03 61.61 16.31
N LEU A 548 -8.90 61.10 15.77
CA LEU A 548 -7.99 61.93 14.97
C LEU A 548 -8.73 62.64 13.81
N ALA A 549 -9.63 61.95 13.14
CA ALA A 549 -10.39 62.52 12.07
C ALA A 549 -11.34 63.62 12.57
N ARG A 550 -12.01 63.43 13.71
CA ARG A 550 -12.87 64.47 14.35
C ARG A 550 -12.08 65.70 14.73
N ASP A 551 -10.87 65.52 15.26
CA ASP A 551 -9.97 66.62 15.67
C ASP A 551 -9.41 67.35 14.45
N ALA A 552 -9.03 66.65 13.40
CA ALA A 552 -8.59 67.24 12.14
C ALA A 552 -9.73 68.05 11.45
N MET A 553 -10.99 67.59 11.52
CA MET A 553 -12.15 68.36 11.04
C MET A 553 -12.30 69.65 11.86
N GLY A 554 -12.14 69.61 13.18
CA GLY A 554 -12.15 70.78 14.03
C GLY A 554 -11.04 71.79 13.70
N ALA A 555 -9.87 71.30 13.33
CA ALA A 555 -8.74 72.07 12.85
C ALA A 555 -8.86 72.60 11.40
N ASN A 556 -9.97 72.29 10.72
CA ASN A 556 -10.20 72.56 9.30
C ASN A 556 -9.22 71.85 8.35
N ASP A 557 -8.59 70.76 8.80
CA ASP A 557 -7.73 69.91 7.97
C ASP A 557 -8.52 68.72 7.39
N GLN A 558 -9.21 68.99 6.32
CA GLN A 558 -10.08 67.99 5.65
C GLN A 558 -9.29 66.82 5.05
N GLU A 559 -8.04 67.02 4.63
CA GLU A 559 -7.25 65.97 4.01
C GLU A 559 -6.75 64.97 5.09
N ALA A 560 -6.29 65.48 6.23
CA ALA A 560 -5.92 64.60 7.37
C ALA A 560 -7.15 63.83 7.87
N ALA A 561 -8.33 64.47 7.95
CA ALA A 561 -9.57 63.79 8.34
C ALA A 561 -9.96 62.68 7.39
N LYS A 562 -9.92 62.89 6.07
CA LYS A 562 -10.21 61.87 5.03
C LYS A 562 -9.22 60.72 5.13
N ALA A 563 -7.95 61.00 5.27
CA ALA A 563 -6.90 60.00 5.39
C ALA A 563 -7.10 59.08 6.62
N ALA A 564 -7.42 59.67 7.78
CA ALA A 564 -7.69 58.94 9.02
C ALA A 564 -8.93 58.07 8.90
N LEU A 565 -10.08 58.59 8.36
CA LEU A 565 -11.32 57.81 8.13
C LEU A 565 -11.12 56.69 7.11
N SER A 566 -10.28 56.91 6.10
CA SER A 566 -9.96 55.87 5.13
C SER A 566 -9.19 54.70 5.75
N LYS A 567 -8.20 55.01 6.61
CA LYS A 567 -7.44 54.02 7.36
C LYS A 567 -8.33 53.24 8.34
N ALA A 568 -9.16 53.95 9.11
CA ALA A 568 -10.10 53.34 10.05
C ALA A 568 -11.05 52.36 9.33
N ALA A 569 -11.60 52.78 8.19
CA ALA A 569 -12.49 51.96 7.38
C ALA A 569 -11.79 50.70 6.84
N LYS A 570 -10.49 50.76 6.53
CA LYS A 570 -9.73 49.60 6.07
C LYS A 570 -9.51 48.60 7.22
N LEU A 571 -9.17 49.09 8.40
CA LEU A 571 -8.99 48.26 9.59
C LEU A 571 -10.29 47.56 9.99
N LEU A 572 -11.38 48.26 10.07
CA LEU A 572 -12.70 47.69 10.43
C LEU A 572 -13.24 46.68 9.43
N ARG A 573 -12.79 46.69 8.17
CA ARG A 573 -13.13 45.64 7.20
C ARG A 573 -12.37 44.31 7.44
N SER A 574 -11.21 44.39 8.02
CA SER A 574 -10.36 43.24 8.34
C SER A 574 -10.57 42.70 9.75
N ALA A 575 -11.36 43.37 10.57
CA ALA A 575 -11.60 43.01 11.96
C ALA A 575 -12.56 41.81 12.10
N PRO A 576 -12.21 40.77 12.88
CA PRO A 576 -13.07 39.59 13.06
C PRO A 576 -14.18 39.76 14.11
N GLY A 577 -14.31 40.96 14.76
CA GLY A 577 -15.17 41.19 15.90
C GLY A 577 -16.50 41.91 15.62
N ASN A 578 -17.29 42.14 16.69
CA ASN A 578 -18.56 42.85 16.64
C ASN A 578 -18.32 44.40 16.68
N VAL A 579 -17.89 44.94 15.55
CA VAL A 579 -17.49 46.34 15.37
C VAL A 579 -18.64 47.30 15.06
N ARG A 580 -19.89 46.95 15.37
CA ARG A 580 -21.08 47.76 15.00
C ARG A 580 -21.04 49.19 15.55
N THR A 581 -20.58 49.40 16.78
CA THR A 581 -20.41 50.73 17.41
C THR A 581 -19.37 51.57 16.70
N LEU A 582 -18.21 51.03 16.39
CA LEU A 582 -17.14 51.74 15.69
C LEU A 582 -17.48 52.01 14.22
N GLN A 583 -18.27 51.13 13.59
CA GLN A 583 -18.80 51.37 12.26
C GLN A 583 -19.79 52.56 12.27
N SER A 584 -20.68 52.61 13.27
CA SER A 584 -21.60 53.71 13.46
C SER A 584 -20.85 55.03 13.70
N ASP A 585 -19.79 55.01 14.53
CA ASP A 585 -18.95 56.17 14.80
C ASP A 585 -18.19 56.64 13.54
N LEU A 586 -17.69 55.69 12.74
CA LEU A 586 -17.08 55.98 11.45
C LEU A 586 -18.03 56.65 10.47
N GLU A 587 -19.27 56.14 10.38
CA GLU A 587 -20.31 56.68 9.50
C GLU A 587 -20.71 58.09 9.97
N SER A 588 -20.88 58.28 11.29
CA SER A 588 -21.14 59.61 11.88
C SER A 588 -20.05 60.62 11.57
N ALA A 589 -18.77 60.22 11.73
CA ALA A 589 -17.65 61.09 11.41
C ALA A 589 -17.56 61.39 9.89
N ARG A 590 -17.88 60.47 9.04
CA ARG A 590 -17.97 60.68 7.59
C ARG A 590 -19.09 61.62 7.19
N ALA A 591 -20.24 61.54 7.83
CA ALA A 591 -21.38 62.42 7.57
C ALA A 591 -21.02 63.89 7.92
N GLN A 592 -20.22 64.13 8.97
CA GLN A 592 -19.76 65.46 9.35
C GLN A 592 -18.76 66.08 8.34
N LEU A 593 -18.04 65.23 7.56
CA LEU A 593 -17.10 65.70 6.54
C LEU A 593 -17.77 66.30 5.29
N GLY A 594 -19.07 66.03 5.07
CA GLY A 594 -19.86 66.52 3.93
C GLY A 594 -19.57 65.80 2.60
N PRO A 595 -20.39 66.01 1.56
CA PRO A 595 -20.16 65.38 0.26
C PRO A 595 -18.93 65.97 -0.43
N VAL A 596 -18.05 65.07 -0.91
CA VAL A 596 -16.88 65.45 -1.72
C VAL A 596 -17.38 65.98 -3.07
N HIS A 597 -17.29 67.30 -3.30
CA HIS A 597 -17.39 67.81 -4.66
C HIS A 597 -16.12 67.41 -5.42
N PRO A 598 -16.24 66.74 -6.58
CA PRO A 598 -15.07 66.45 -7.40
C PRO A 598 -14.51 67.77 -7.93
N THR A 599 -13.28 68.07 -7.58
CA THR A 599 -12.53 69.20 -8.19
C THR A 599 -12.34 68.88 -9.66
N THR A 600 -13.01 69.68 -10.52
CA THR A 600 -12.82 69.65 -11.96
C THR A 600 -11.36 69.94 -12.30
N PRO A 601 -10.68 69.18 -13.12
CA PRO A 601 -9.33 69.49 -13.54
C PRO A 601 -9.33 70.81 -14.36
N PRO A 602 -8.31 71.64 -14.26
CA PRO A 602 -8.26 72.89 -15.04
C PRO A 602 -8.22 72.55 -16.55
N GLN A 603 -9.15 73.17 -17.29
CA GLN A 603 -9.16 73.09 -18.74
C GLN A 603 -7.86 73.63 -19.32
N ALA A 604 -7.13 72.77 -20.03
CA ALA A 604 -6.01 73.17 -20.85
C ALA A 604 -6.55 74.10 -21.98
N SER A 605 -6.11 75.35 -21.92
CA SER A 605 -6.31 76.35 -22.98
C SER A 605 -5.61 75.89 -24.26
N SER A 606 -6.35 75.58 -25.31
CA SER A 606 -5.85 75.40 -26.68
C SER A 606 -5.30 76.74 -27.20
N PRO A 607 -4.16 76.78 -27.88
CA PRO A 607 -3.81 77.94 -28.73
C PRO A 607 -4.59 77.84 -30.05
N ALA A 608 -5.25 78.90 -30.39
CA ALA A 608 -5.83 79.15 -31.71
C ALA A 608 -4.78 79.79 -32.65
N PRO A 609 -5.08 79.98 -33.96
CA PRO A 609 -4.54 79.27 -35.09
C PRO A 609 -3.26 79.85 -35.65
#